data_1591095ad320b8adca3bfc2c9f04034a
#
_entry.id   1591095ad320b8adca3bfc2c9f04034a
#
_cell.length_a   1.000
_cell.length_b   1.000
_cell.length_c   1.000
_cell.angle_alpha   90.00
_cell.angle_beta   90.00
_cell.angle_gamma   90.00
#
_symmetry.space_group_name_H-M   'P 1'
#
loop_
_entity.id
_entity.type
_entity.pdbx_description
1 polymer ?
#
loop_
_entity_poly.entity_id
_entity_poly.type
_entity_poly.pdbx_seq_one_letter_code
_entity_poly.pdbx_strand_id
1 'polypeptide(L)'
;MLITKISPAVKTEGRYNVFVDGKYSFSLDEVQLAALTIKKGDELDEQQLDQLKSESSFGKNYIRALDLVSRRPRSQREIRDYAFRKQWTKANTDRVIERLLERGYLNDAKFAEIFVRSRANLRNYSTRRMKLELQKKGISSDIIDQVLSESDDFDENVALKNLIAKKQNRYDDEQKLIAYLARQGFNYDSIRMALNQQKSGTIDDE
;
A
#
# COMPACT_ATOMS: atom_id res chain seq x y z
N MET A 1 24.83 15.62 -29.36
CA MET A 1 23.39 15.95 -29.49
C MET A 1 23.14 17.30 -28.83
N LEU A 2 22.32 18.17 -29.45
CA LEU A 2 22.13 19.55 -29.00
C LEU A 2 20.73 19.78 -28.41
N ILE A 3 20.63 20.41 -27.23
CA ILE A 3 19.35 20.89 -26.71
C ILE A 3 18.88 22.09 -27.56
N THR A 4 17.90 21.85 -28.42
CA THR A 4 17.44 22.88 -29.37
C THR A 4 16.32 23.76 -28.81
N LYS A 5 15.51 23.24 -27.86
CA LYS A 5 14.40 24.00 -27.27
C LYS A 5 14.03 23.43 -25.88
N ILE A 6 13.70 24.33 -24.96
CA ILE A 6 13.00 24.02 -23.68
C ILE A 6 11.76 24.90 -23.66
N SER A 7 10.58 24.31 -23.44
CA SER A 7 9.31 25.06 -23.41
C SER A 7 8.33 24.46 -22.42
N PRO A 8 7.45 25.27 -21.80
CA PRO A 8 6.39 24.76 -20.94
C PRO A 8 5.55 23.70 -21.65
N ALA A 9 5.11 22.67 -20.91
CA ALA A 9 4.25 21.64 -21.43
C ALA A 9 2.80 22.15 -21.45
N VAL A 10 2.10 22.00 -22.58
CA VAL A 10 0.73 22.51 -22.78
C VAL A 10 -0.29 21.77 -21.89
N LYS A 11 -0.07 20.46 -21.65
CA LYS A 11 -1.04 19.60 -20.95
C LYS A 11 -0.76 19.38 -19.46
N THR A 12 0.38 19.84 -18.96
CA THR A 12 0.80 19.55 -17.59
C THR A 12 1.51 20.76 -17.03
N GLU A 13 0.84 21.47 -16.14
CA GLU A 13 1.37 22.63 -15.45
C GLU A 13 2.64 22.26 -14.65
N GLY A 14 3.62 23.18 -14.57
CA GLY A 14 4.88 22.97 -13.86
C GLY A 14 5.86 22.00 -14.55
N ARG A 15 5.60 21.60 -15.81
CA ARG A 15 6.54 20.78 -16.59
C ARG A 15 7.05 21.49 -17.82
N TYR A 16 8.26 21.14 -18.22
CA TYR A 16 8.97 21.69 -19.36
C TYR A 16 9.37 20.56 -20.31
N ASN A 17 9.02 20.71 -21.58
CA ASN A 17 9.42 19.81 -22.65
C ASN A 17 10.80 20.18 -23.15
N VAL A 18 11.69 19.19 -23.22
CA VAL A 18 13.05 19.33 -23.75
C VAL A 18 13.13 18.67 -25.12
N PHE A 19 13.65 19.42 -26.08
CA PHE A 19 13.85 18.98 -27.45
C PHE A 19 15.36 18.88 -27.72
N VAL A 20 15.76 17.72 -28.24
CA VAL A 20 17.14 17.43 -28.62
C VAL A 20 17.17 17.22 -30.14
N ASP A 21 18.08 17.86 -30.83
CA ASP A 21 18.23 17.84 -32.29
C ASP A 21 16.90 18.08 -33.05
N GLY A 22 16.10 19.03 -32.52
CA GLY A 22 14.80 19.41 -33.09
C GLY A 22 13.63 18.51 -32.77
N LYS A 23 13.82 17.36 -32.08
CA LYS A 23 12.78 16.42 -31.74
C LYS A 23 12.50 16.41 -30.23
N TYR A 24 11.22 16.24 -29.84
CA TYR A 24 10.87 16.00 -28.44
C TYR A 24 11.64 14.79 -27.90
N SER A 25 12.31 14.97 -26.76
CA SER A 25 13.09 13.90 -26.12
C SER A 25 12.51 13.50 -24.77
N PHE A 26 12.37 14.44 -23.85
CA PHE A 26 11.85 14.19 -22.50
C PHE A 26 11.20 15.44 -21.91
N SER A 27 10.65 15.35 -20.69
CA SER A 27 10.17 16.52 -19.95
C SER A 27 10.57 16.47 -18.49
N LEU A 28 10.92 17.61 -17.93
CA LEU A 28 11.30 17.78 -16.51
C LEU A 28 10.27 18.65 -15.80
N ASP A 29 10.13 18.48 -14.49
CA ASP A 29 9.43 19.47 -13.68
C ASP A 29 10.37 20.66 -13.36
N GLU A 30 9.81 21.70 -12.77
CA GLU A 30 10.56 22.93 -12.49
C GLU A 30 11.74 22.69 -11.54
N VAL A 31 11.54 21.85 -10.53
CA VAL A 31 12.60 21.50 -9.56
C VAL A 31 13.73 20.73 -10.23
N GLN A 32 13.37 19.75 -11.08
CA GLN A 32 14.36 19.00 -11.85
C GLN A 32 15.12 19.89 -12.83
N LEU A 33 14.41 20.80 -13.51
CA LEU A 33 15.04 21.72 -14.46
C LEU A 33 16.04 22.64 -13.75
N ALA A 34 15.69 23.19 -12.60
CA ALA A 34 16.57 24.02 -11.79
C ALA A 34 17.78 23.24 -11.25
N ALA A 35 17.55 22.01 -10.76
CA ALA A 35 18.62 21.18 -10.20
C ALA A 35 19.64 20.71 -11.26
N LEU A 36 19.16 20.39 -12.46
CA LEU A 36 20.00 19.89 -13.57
C LEU A 36 20.70 21.01 -14.37
N THR A 37 20.31 22.25 -14.13
CA THR A 37 20.91 23.46 -14.72
C THR A 37 21.07 23.42 -16.25
N ILE A 38 20.23 22.62 -16.96
CA ILE A 38 20.28 22.50 -18.41
C ILE A 38 19.63 23.70 -19.11
N LYS A 39 20.18 24.09 -20.25
CA LYS A 39 19.67 25.20 -21.04
C LYS A 39 19.71 24.91 -22.55
N LYS A 40 19.00 25.71 -23.33
CA LYS A 40 19.09 25.68 -24.79
C LYS A 40 20.52 25.97 -25.21
N GLY A 41 21.03 25.16 -26.12
CA GLY A 41 22.40 25.26 -26.67
C GLY A 41 23.41 24.33 -25.99
N ASP A 42 22.99 23.61 -24.90
CA ASP A 42 23.89 22.63 -24.28
C ASP A 42 24.09 21.43 -25.21
N GLU A 43 25.33 21.00 -25.33
CA GLU A 43 25.71 19.76 -26.02
C GLU A 43 25.66 18.60 -25.03
N LEU A 44 25.05 17.50 -25.46
CA LEU A 44 24.92 16.28 -24.69
C LEU A 44 25.61 15.12 -25.39
N ASP A 45 26.35 14.32 -24.65
CA ASP A 45 26.72 12.97 -25.08
C ASP A 45 25.56 12.00 -24.86
N GLU A 46 25.72 10.75 -25.26
CA GLU A 46 24.68 9.70 -25.15
C GLU A 46 24.39 9.37 -23.69
N GLN A 47 25.43 9.31 -22.85
CA GLN A 47 25.31 8.99 -21.43
C GLN A 47 24.55 10.10 -20.67
N GLN A 48 24.86 11.36 -20.95
CA GLN A 48 24.17 12.51 -20.37
C GLN A 48 22.68 12.54 -20.77
N LEU A 49 22.39 12.25 -22.04
CA LEU A 49 21.00 12.18 -22.51
C LEU A 49 20.21 11.09 -21.79
N ASP A 50 20.81 9.91 -21.60
CA ASP A 50 20.15 8.80 -20.91
C ASP A 50 19.96 9.09 -19.41
N GLN A 51 20.90 9.77 -18.77
CA GLN A 51 20.72 10.26 -17.39
C GLN A 51 19.55 11.24 -17.30
N LEU A 52 19.45 12.20 -18.19
CA LEU A 52 18.34 13.16 -18.21
C LEU A 52 16.99 12.51 -18.47
N LYS A 53 16.92 11.51 -19.34
CA LYS A 53 15.71 10.69 -19.55
C LYS A 53 15.34 9.89 -18.31
N SER A 54 16.32 9.35 -17.61
CA SER A 54 16.12 8.64 -16.33
C SER A 54 15.56 9.58 -15.27
N GLU A 55 16.13 10.78 -15.11
CA GLU A 55 15.61 11.81 -14.20
C GLU A 55 14.18 12.22 -14.55
N SER A 56 13.89 12.44 -15.83
CA SER A 56 12.55 12.72 -16.33
C SER A 56 11.56 11.62 -15.94
N SER A 57 11.95 10.35 -16.10
CA SER A 57 11.13 9.19 -15.75
C SER A 57 10.90 9.09 -14.24
N PHE A 58 11.94 9.34 -13.45
CA PHE A 58 11.85 9.39 -11.99
C PHE A 58 10.84 10.44 -11.53
N GLY A 59 10.96 11.69 -11.97
CA GLY A 59 10.04 12.76 -11.56
C GLY A 59 8.58 12.45 -11.91
N LYS A 60 8.31 11.95 -13.13
CA LYS A 60 6.97 11.53 -13.54
C LYS A 60 6.40 10.43 -12.65
N ASN A 61 7.22 9.44 -12.33
CA ASN A 61 6.78 8.28 -11.57
C ASN A 61 6.64 8.62 -10.08
N TYR A 62 7.50 9.48 -9.55
CA TYR A 62 7.42 9.98 -8.18
C TYR A 62 6.11 10.76 -7.93
N ILE A 63 5.75 11.69 -8.83
CA ILE A 63 4.47 12.43 -8.73
C ILE A 63 3.27 11.47 -8.79
N ARG A 64 3.30 10.44 -9.65
CA ARG A 64 2.24 9.43 -9.70
C ARG A 64 2.14 8.60 -8.42
N ALA A 65 3.29 8.26 -7.84
CA ALA A 65 3.32 7.52 -6.58
C ALA A 65 2.83 8.41 -5.41
N LEU A 66 3.19 9.69 -5.38
CA LEU A 66 2.66 10.66 -4.41
C LEU A 66 1.14 10.76 -4.49
N ASP A 67 0.56 10.85 -5.69
CA ASP A 67 -0.89 10.86 -5.88
C ASP A 67 -1.56 9.58 -5.34
N LEU A 68 -0.90 8.42 -5.46
CA LEU A 68 -1.42 7.17 -4.91
C LEU A 68 -1.42 7.13 -3.38
N VAL A 69 -0.33 7.59 -2.73
CA VAL A 69 -0.21 7.56 -1.27
C VAL A 69 -1.01 8.67 -0.60
N SER A 70 -1.27 9.79 -1.29
CA SER A 70 -2.10 10.88 -0.78
C SER A 70 -3.58 10.49 -0.65
N ARG A 71 -4.07 9.59 -1.49
CA ARG A 71 -5.47 9.14 -1.48
C ARG A 71 -5.78 8.16 -0.35
N ARG A 72 -4.84 7.30 -0.01
CA ARG A 72 -4.89 6.37 1.11
C ARG A 72 -3.51 5.78 1.43
N PRO A 73 -3.29 5.29 2.65
CA PRO A 73 -2.08 4.54 2.98
C PRO A 73 -1.84 3.38 2.00
N ARG A 74 -0.58 3.18 1.63
CA ARG A 74 -0.11 2.10 0.74
C ARG A 74 1.06 1.38 1.38
N SER A 75 1.15 0.07 1.15
CA SER A 75 2.39 -0.67 1.43
C SER A 75 3.40 -0.48 0.30
N GLN A 76 4.68 -0.73 0.59
CA GLN A 76 5.73 -0.74 -0.43
C GLN A 76 5.39 -1.70 -1.57
N ARG A 77 4.85 -2.89 -1.26
CA ARG A 77 4.42 -3.86 -2.26
C ARG A 77 3.33 -3.31 -3.18
N GLU A 78 2.34 -2.59 -2.65
CA GLU A 78 1.30 -1.99 -3.49
C GLU A 78 1.87 -0.96 -4.49
N ILE A 79 2.92 -0.23 -4.11
CA ILE A 79 3.62 0.68 -5.03
C ILE A 79 4.42 -0.11 -6.07
N ARG A 80 5.12 -1.21 -5.69
CA ARG A 80 5.82 -2.09 -6.62
C ARG A 80 4.86 -2.72 -7.64
N ASP A 81 3.71 -3.22 -7.17
CA ASP A 81 2.68 -3.80 -8.03
C ASP A 81 2.09 -2.78 -9.02
N TYR A 82 1.92 -1.55 -8.56
CA TYR A 82 1.51 -0.45 -9.46
C TYR A 82 2.59 -0.13 -10.49
N ALA A 83 3.84 0.00 -10.06
CA ALA A 83 5.00 0.26 -10.92
C ALA A 83 5.14 -0.81 -12.00
N PHE A 84 5.01 -2.09 -11.63
CA PHE A 84 5.03 -3.21 -12.56
C PHE A 84 3.95 -3.10 -13.63
N ARG A 85 2.71 -2.83 -13.23
CA ARG A 85 1.59 -2.63 -14.19
C ARG A 85 1.79 -1.42 -15.09
N LYS A 86 2.56 -0.43 -14.66
CA LYS A 86 2.91 0.78 -15.43
C LYS A 86 4.24 0.64 -16.17
N GLN A 87 4.84 -0.54 -16.14
CA GLN A 87 6.10 -0.85 -16.83
C GLN A 87 7.26 0.08 -16.44
N TRP A 88 7.31 0.47 -15.15
CA TRP A 88 8.47 1.19 -14.64
C TRP A 88 9.65 0.23 -14.56
N THR A 89 10.85 0.74 -14.84
CA THR A 89 12.06 -0.06 -14.63
C THR A 89 12.25 -0.34 -13.13
N LYS A 90 12.93 -1.45 -12.81
CA LYS A 90 13.24 -1.81 -11.42
C LYS A 90 14.00 -0.69 -10.72
N ALA A 91 15.06 -0.16 -11.35
CA ALA A 91 15.88 0.92 -10.79
C ALA A 91 15.04 2.18 -10.46
N ASN A 92 14.15 2.58 -11.38
CA ASN A 92 13.27 3.72 -11.16
C ASN A 92 12.25 3.46 -10.04
N THR A 93 11.69 2.24 -9.97
CA THR A 93 10.77 1.83 -8.91
C THR A 93 11.43 1.88 -7.53
N ASP A 94 12.64 1.32 -7.41
CA ASP A 94 13.38 1.30 -6.15
C ASP A 94 13.70 2.72 -5.68
N ARG A 95 14.17 3.58 -6.59
CA ARG A 95 14.45 4.99 -6.30
C ARG A 95 13.21 5.78 -5.87
N VAL A 96 12.06 5.54 -6.49
CA VAL A 96 10.78 6.16 -6.10
C VAL A 96 10.36 5.71 -4.70
N ILE A 97 10.45 4.41 -4.40
CA ILE A 97 10.10 3.87 -3.09
C ILE A 97 11.02 4.44 -2.01
N GLU A 98 12.34 4.44 -2.24
CA GLU A 98 13.32 5.03 -1.34
C GLU A 98 12.98 6.48 -1.01
N ARG A 99 12.70 7.31 -2.02
CA ARG A 99 12.31 8.71 -1.83
C ARG A 99 11.01 8.87 -1.03
N LEU A 100 10.04 7.98 -1.23
CA LEU A 100 8.80 8.00 -0.47
C LEU A 100 9.01 7.60 1.00
N LEU A 101 9.91 6.64 1.27
CA LEU A 101 10.32 6.23 2.62
C LEU A 101 11.06 7.37 3.34
N GLU A 102 12.08 7.96 2.70
CA GLU A 102 12.84 9.10 3.24
C GLU A 102 11.95 10.28 3.64
N ARG A 103 10.89 10.53 2.87
CA ARG A 103 9.93 11.60 3.12
C ARG A 103 8.78 11.21 4.06
N GLY A 104 8.77 9.96 4.56
CA GLY A 104 7.74 9.45 5.45
C GLY A 104 6.37 9.22 4.81
N TYR A 105 6.28 9.25 3.47
CA TYR A 105 5.04 8.97 2.73
C TYR A 105 4.72 7.49 2.62
N LEU A 106 5.72 6.61 2.77
CA LEU A 106 5.57 5.17 2.92
C LEU A 106 6.07 4.74 4.29
N ASN A 107 5.29 3.90 4.95
CA ASN A 107 5.66 3.26 6.21
C ASN A 107 4.79 2.00 6.35
N ASP A 108 5.40 0.83 6.23
CA ASP A 108 4.69 -0.45 6.27
C ASP A 108 4.16 -0.78 7.67
N ALA A 109 4.80 -0.33 8.75
CA ALA A 109 4.28 -0.49 10.11
C ALA A 109 3.00 0.34 10.31
N LYS A 110 3.04 1.62 9.95
CA LYS A 110 1.85 2.49 10.02
C LYS A 110 0.72 2.02 9.09
N PHE A 111 1.07 1.48 7.93
CA PHE A 111 0.09 0.85 7.05
C PHE A 111 -0.57 -0.35 7.73
N ALA A 112 0.22 -1.22 8.40
CA ALA A 112 -0.28 -2.39 9.12
C ALA A 112 -1.20 -1.99 10.28
N GLU A 113 -0.84 -1.00 11.09
CA GLU A 113 -1.68 -0.45 12.18
C GLU A 113 -3.05 0.01 11.67
N ILE A 114 -3.07 0.84 10.63
CA ILE A 114 -4.31 1.34 10.02
C ILE A 114 -5.14 0.20 9.45
N PHE A 115 -4.48 -0.79 8.83
CA PHE A 115 -5.14 -1.97 8.28
C PHE A 115 -5.80 -2.80 9.39
N VAL A 116 -5.07 -3.10 10.49
CA VAL A 116 -5.58 -3.87 11.63
C VAL A 116 -6.78 -3.16 12.24
N ARG A 117 -6.67 -1.88 12.58
CA ARG A 117 -7.78 -1.07 13.13
C ARG A 117 -9.01 -1.10 12.22
N SER A 118 -8.82 -0.90 10.92
CA SER A 118 -9.92 -0.92 9.95
C SER A 118 -10.60 -2.29 9.84
N ARG A 119 -9.86 -3.40 9.97
CA ARG A 119 -10.41 -4.75 9.85
C ARG A 119 -10.97 -5.29 11.15
N ALA A 120 -10.41 -4.92 12.29
CA ALA A 120 -10.96 -5.23 13.61
C ALA A 120 -12.39 -4.69 13.71
N ASN A 121 -12.59 -3.41 13.39
CA ASN A 121 -13.90 -2.75 13.52
C ASN A 121 -14.93 -3.18 12.47
N LEU A 122 -14.52 -3.50 11.24
CA LEU A 122 -15.46 -3.69 10.13
C LEU A 122 -15.69 -5.15 9.74
N ARG A 123 -14.76 -6.06 10.04
CA ARG A 123 -14.73 -7.39 9.41
C ARG A 123 -14.67 -8.57 10.36
N ASN A 124 -14.40 -8.36 11.65
CA ASN A 124 -14.23 -9.44 12.64
C ASN A 124 -13.27 -10.55 12.15
N TYR A 125 -12.07 -10.15 11.74
CA TYR A 125 -11.05 -11.09 11.26
C TYR A 125 -10.41 -11.82 12.44
N SER A 126 -10.07 -13.11 12.26
CA SER A 126 -9.18 -13.82 13.16
C SER A 126 -7.74 -13.32 13.01
N THR A 127 -6.91 -13.52 14.03
CA THR A 127 -5.45 -13.25 13.99
C THR A 127 -4.79 -13.88 12.78
N ARG A 128 -5.11 -15.17 12.52
CA ARG A 128 -4.59 -15.90 11.36
C ARG A 128 -4.96 -15.22 10.04
N ARG A 129 -6.20 -14.81 9.90
CA ARG A 129 -6.66 -14.12 8.68
C ARG A 129 -6.02 -12.75 8.52
N MET A 130 -5.87 -12.01 9.63
CA MET A 130 -5.21 -10.71 9.64
C MET A 130 -3.76 -10.83 9.16
N LYS A 131 -3.01 -11.81 9.71
CA LYS A 131 -1.63 -12.11 9.29
C LYS A 131 -1.55 -12.41 7.79
N LEU A 132 -2.40 -13.31 7.29
CA LEU A 132 -2.42 -13.67 5.87
C LEU A 132 -2.70 -12.47 4.94
N GLU A 133 -3.64 -11.61 5.31
CA GLU A 133 -3.97 -10.44 4.50
C GLU A 133 -2.83 -9.41 4.51
N LEU A 134 -2.15 -9.19 5.64
CA LEU A 134 -0.99 -8.31 5.72
C LEU A 134 0.21 -8.88 4.96
N GLN A 135 0.46 -10.19 5.03
CA GLN A 135 1.49 -10.86 4.23
C GLN A 135 1.24 -10.69 2.72
N LYS A 136 -0.02 -10.83 2.27
CA LYS A 136 -0.40 -10.53 0.88
C LYS A 136 -0.13 -9.07 0.48
N LYS A 137 -0.10 -8.16 1.44
CA LYS A 137 0.28 -6.75 1.25
C LYS A 137 1.79 -6.52 1.30
N GLY A 138 2.57 -7.58 1.51
CA GLY A 138 4.02 -7.54 1.55
C GLY A 138 4.60 -7.03 2.86
N ILE A 139 3.80 -7.02 3.92
CA ILE A 139 4.28 -6.65 5.26
C ILE A 139 5.09 -7.82 5.83
N SER A 140 6.23 -7.52 6.43
CA SER A 140 7.08 -8.53 7.07
C SER A 140 6.42 -9.13 8.31
N SER A 141 6.79 -10.38 8.64
CA SER A 141 6.24 -11.07 9.81
C SER A 141 6.53 -10.33 11.11
N ASP A 142 7.71 -9.74 11.25
CA ASP A 142 8.11 -8.99 12.45
C ASP A 142 7.20 -7.77 12.68
N ILE A 143 6.93 -6.99 11.62
CA ILE A 143 6.00 -5.85 11.69
C ILE A 143 4.59 -6.34 12.01
N ILE A 144 4.14 -7.44 11.40
CA ILE A 144 2.82 -7.99 11.64
C ILE A 144 2.66 -8.42 13.09
N ASP A 145 3.63 -9.16 13.63
CA ASP A 145 3.59 -9.67 15.00
C ASP A 145 3.66 -8.52 16.02
N GLN A 146 4.52 -7.53 15.77
CA GLN A 146 4.58 -6.33 16.59
C GLN A 146 3.25 -5.59 16.61
N VAL A 147 2.68 -5.24 15.45
CA VAL A 147 1.44 -4.47 15.35
C VAL A 147 0.26 -5.21 15.96
N LEU A 148 0.18 -6.53 15.81
CA LEU A 148 -0.90 -7.32 16.42
C LEU A 148 -0.76 -7.45 17.93
N SER A 149 0.46 -7.47 18.47
CA SER A 149 0.71 -7.53 19.92
C SER A 149 0.49 -6.19 20.63
N GLU A 150 0.73 -5.08 19.94
CA GLU A 150 0.62 -3.71 20.47
C GLU A 150 -0.76 -3.07 20.20
N SER A 151 -1.65 -3.73 19.44
CA SER A 151 -2.92 -3.14 19.03
C SER A 151 -3.98 -3.28 20.10
N ASP A 152 -4.34 -2.19 20.74
CA ASP A 152 -5.50 -2.10 21.65
C ASP A 152 -6.85 -2.24 20.89
N ASP A 153 -6.86 -2.00 19.59
CA ASP A 153 -8.06 -2.05 18.75
C ASP A 153 -8.42 -3.48 18.30
N PHE A 154 -7.54 -4.48 18.53
CA PHE A 154 -7.74 -5.84 18.05
C PHE A 154 -7.77 -6.87 19.16
N ASP A 155 -8.97 -7.37 19.46
CA ASP A 155 -9.21 -8.54 20.31
C ASP A 155 -9.90 -9.64 19.49
N GLU A 156 -9.21 -10.79 19.33
CA GLU A 156 -9.73 -11.92 18.57
C GLU A 156 -10.97 -12.53 19.21
N ASN A 157 -11.08 -12.50 20.55
CA ASN A 157 -12.26 -13.03 21.24
C ASN A 157 -13.49 -12.15 21.00
N VAL A 158 -13.30 -10.82 21.01
CA VAL A 158 -14.37 -9.88 20.65
C VAL A 158 -14.77 -10.05 19.19
N ALA A 159 -13.82 -10.19 18.29
CA ALA A 159 -14.07 -10.44 16.87
C ALA A 159 -14.85 -11.76 16.66
N LEU A 160 -14.49 -12.82 17.38
CA LEU A 160 -15.17 -14.11 17.34
C LEU A 160 -16.61 -14.00 17.85
N LYS A 161 -16.83 -13.40 19.03
CA LYS A 161 -18.17 -13.19 19.60
C LYS A 161 -19.09 -12.41 18.65
N ASN A 162 -18.58 -11.31 18.09
CA ASN A 162 -19.30 -10.50 17.11
C ASN A 162 -19.65 -11.30 15.83
N LEU A 163 -18.74 -12.17 15.37
CA LEU A 163 -18.98 -12.98 14.18
C LEU A 163 -19.99 -14.09 14.46
N ILE A 164 -19.98 -14.71 15.65
CA ILE A 164 -20.98 -15.68 16.10
C ILE A 164 -22.36 -15.01 16.11
N ALA A 165 -22.52 -13.91 16.83
CA ALA A 165 -23.79 -13.18 16.93
C ALA A 165 -24.37 -12.83 15.57
N LYS A 166 -23.50 -12.42 14.61
CA LYS A 166 -23.90 -12.06 13.24
C LYS A 166 -24.28 -13.26 12.38
N LYS A 167 -23.81 -14.47 12.70
CA LYS A 167 -23.91 -15.64 11.84
C LYS A 167 -24.78 -16.76 12.40
N GLN A 168 -24.97 -16.84 13.71
CA GLN A 168 -25.72 -17.93 14.36
C GLN A 168 -27.09 -18.20 13.71
N ASN A 169 -27.85 -17.13 13.41
CA ASN A 169 -29.19 -17.30 12.81
C ASN A 169 -29.17 -17.77 11.33
N ARG A 170 -27.99 -17.98 10.76
CA ARG A 170 -27.81 -18.49 9.37
C ARG A 170 -27.51 -19.99 9.34
N TYR A 171 -27.24 -20.58 10.47
CA TYR A 171 -26.85 -21.99 10.61
C TYR A 171 -27.75 -22.67 11.60
N ASP A 172 -28.62 -23.57 11.14
CA ASP A 172 -29.49 -24.38 11.98
C ASP A 172 -28.72 -25.47 12.74
N ASP A 173 -27.46 -25.72 12.34
CA ASP A 173 -26.57 -26.73 12.89
C ASP A 173 -25.29 -26.07 13.41
N GLU A 174 -25.05 -26.24 14.72
CA GLU A 174 -23.85 -25.72 15.40
C GLU A 174 -22.54 -26.22 14.77
N GLN A 175 -22.52 -27.48 14.30
CA GLN A 175 -21.35 -28.06 13.63
C GLN A 175 -20.99 -27.27 12.34
N LYS A 176 -22.01 -26.85 11.58
CA LYS A 176 -21.81 -26.01 10.37
C LYS A 176 -21.29 -24.62 10.71
N LEU A 177 -21.76 -24.03 11.81
CA LEU A 177 -21.26 -22.76 12.31
C LEU A 177 -19.79 -22.87 12.73
N ILE A 178 -19.45 -23.93 13.53
CA ILE A 178 -18.07 -24.22 13.93
C ILE A 178 -17.16 -24.35 12.70
N ALA A 179 -17.57 -25.16 11.72
CA ALA A 179 -16.81 -25.36 10.50
C ALA A 179 -16.62 -24.05 9.70
N TYR A 180 -17.62 -23.17 9.69
CA TYR A 180 -17.50 -21.85 9.07
C TYR A 180 -16.46 -20.98 9.81
N LEU A 181 -16.53 -20.90 11.15
CA LEU A 181 -15.64 -20.09 11.97
C LEU A 181 -14.18 -20.59 11.87
N ALA A 182 -13.97 -21.91 11.87
CA ALA A 182 -12.67 -22.52 11.65
C ALA A 182 -12.08 -22.14 10.26
N ARG A 183 -12.89 -22.13 9.21
CA ARG A 183 -12.49 -21.65 7.88
C ARG A 183 -12.16 -20.14 7.85
N GLN A 184 -12.76 -19.35 8.76
CA GLN A 184 -12.36 -17.93 8.94
C GLN A 184 -11.03 -17.79 9.69
N GLY A 185 -10.46 -18.90 10.19
CA GLY A 185 -9.13 -18.95 10.82
C GLY A 185 -9.15 -18.87 12.34
N PHE A 186 -10.32 -18.91 12.99
CA PHE A 186 -10.40 -18.99 14.45
C PHE A 186 -10.01 -20.38 14.96
N ASN A 187 -9.41 -20.43 16.16
CA ASN A 187 -9.05 -21.67 16.81
C ASN A 187 -10.32 -22.43 17.27
N TYR A 188 -10.30 -23.77 17.15
CA TYR A 188 -11.44 -24.62 17.48
C TYR A 188 -11.85 -24.52 18.95
N ASP A 189 -10.87 -24.51 19.87
CA ASP A 189 -11.14 -24.43 21.31
C ASP A 189 -11.74 -23.06 21.67
N SER A 190 -11.22 -21.97 21.08
CA SER A 190 -11.78 -20.62 21.25
C SER A 190 -13.22 -20.54 20.74
N ILE A 191 -13.53 -21.18 19.61
CA ILE A 191 -14.90 -21.23 19.06
C ILE A 191 -15.84 -21.96 20.06
N ARG A 192 -15.43 -23.13 20.57
CA ARG A 192 -16.23 -23.88 21.52
C ARG A 192 -16.45 -23.11 22.82
N MET A 193 -15.41 -22.50 23.36
CA MET A 193 -15.51 -21.66 24.56
C MET A 193 -16.51 -20.50 24.37
N ALA A 194 -16.41 -19.81 23.25
CA ALA A 194 -17.29 -18.68 22.96
C ALA A 194 -18.76 -19.10 22.79
N LEU A 195 -19.02 -20.23 22.12
CA LEU A 195 -20.39 -20.80 21.99
C LEU A 195 -20.97 -21.25 23.33
N ASN A 196 -20.17 -21.89 24.19
CA ASN A 196 -20.60 -22.31 25.51
C ASN A 196 -20.93 -21.13 26.43
N GLN A 197 -20.08 -20.07 26.42
CA GLN A 197 -20.34 -18.84 27.18
C GLN A 197 -21.65 -18.16 26.75
N GLN A 198 -21.96 -18.18 25.48
CA GLN A 198 -23.19 -17.59 24.96
C GLN A 198 -24.45 -18.39 25.45
N LYS A 199 -24.37 -19.73 25.52
CA LYS A 199 -25.45 -20.57 26.02
C LYS A 199 -25.70 -20.38 27.53
N SER A 200 -24.61 -20.20 28.30
CA SER A 200 -24.72 -19.99 29.75
C SER A 200 -25.30 -18.60 30.10
N GLY A 201 -24.95 -17.56 29.33
CA GLY A 201 -25.48 -16.21 29.55
C GLY A 201 -26.95 -16.01 29.17
N THR A 202 -27.57 -16.97 28.47
CA THR A 202 -29.00 -16.94 28.11
C THR A 202 -29.86 -17.60 29.18
N ILE A 203 -29.28 -18.29 30.17
CA ILE A 203 -30.01 -19.03 31.22
C ILE A 203 -30.23 -18.16 32.48
N ASP A 204 -29.46 -17.09 32.65
CA ASP A 204 -29.52 -16.21 33.82
C ASP A 204 -30.54 -15.06 33.67
N ASP A 205 -31.21 -14.91 32.52
CA ASP A 205 -32.18 -13.85 32.22
C ASP A 205 -33.66 -14.35 32.17
N GLU A 206 -33.96 -15.61 32.62
CA GLU A 206 -35.31 -16.13 32.85
C GLU A 206 -35.58 -16.28 34.35
#